data_19b276a72fc9b903735eb71b016993bf
#
_entry.id   19b276a72fc9b903735eb71b016993bf
#
_cell.length_a   1.000
_cell.length_b   1.000
_cell.length_c   1.000
_cell.angle_alpha   90.00
_cell.angle_beta   90.00
_cell.angle_gamma   90.00
#
_symmetry.space_group_name_H-M   'P 1'
#
loop_
_entity.id
_entity.type
_entity.pdbx_description
1 polymer ?
#
loop_
_entity_poly.entity_id
_entity_poly.type
_entity_poly.pdbx_seq_one_letter_code
_entity_poly.pdbx_strand_id
1 'polypeptide(L)'
;MQVMHEGGVFTTRTVDRKSKAWKQLTKLNARLAPKLGLKRGVTHGEYIRAHADGRFYFLEIAARVGGAFIVDLVEHSTGVNLWREWAKIEVAHLRGEKYEPPVPREDYAGSVLCLAKEEQPDTSAFNAPEIVYRMKKHHHAGLIVRSEKPERVAELLEEYSQAFVSQFLASMPPPARPTA
;
A
#
# COMPACT_ATOMS: atom_id res chain seq x y z
N MET A 1 -5.69 12.81 6.14
CA MET A 1 -6.74 12.59 7.14
C MET A 1 -8.12 13.06 6.69
N GLN A 2 -8.24 14.09 5.87
CA GLN A 2 -9.53 14.57 5.33
C GLN A 2 -10.31 13.47 4.60
N VAL A 3 -9.63 12.66 3.79
CA VAL A 3 -10.22 11.51 3.06
C VAL A 3 -10.90 10.48 3.97
N MET A 4 -10.47 10.33 5.21
CA MET A 4 -11.03 9.36 6.16
C MET A 4 -12.34 9.84 6.82
N HIS A 5 -12.56 11.15 6.89
CA HIS A 5 -13.77 11.73 7.50
C HIS A 5 -14.90 12.01 6.50
N GLU A 6 -14.56 12.31 5.24
CA GLU A 6 -15.52 12.70 4.21
C GLU A 6 -15.79 11.58 3.21
N GLY A 7 -15.08 10.45 3.33
CA GLY A 7 -15.02 9.43 2.30
C GLY A 7 -14.20 9.94 1.11
N GLY A 8 -13.49 9.04 0.43
CA GLY A 8 -12.69 9.44 -0.73
C GLY A 8 -12.04 8.26 -1.41
N VAL A 9 -11.41 8.53 -2.53
CA VAL A 9 -10.59 7.56 -3.22
C VAL A 9 -9.19 7.56 -2.59
N PHE A 10 -8.78 6.39 -2.12
CA PHE A 10 -7.45 6.18 -1.57
C PHE A 10 -6.52 5.68 -2.66
N THR A 11 -5.40 6.38 -2.85
CA THR A 11 -4.34 5.95 -3.76
C THR A 11 -3.05 5.73 -2.98
N THR A 12 -2.35 4.65 -3.34
CA THR A 12 -1.02 4.37 -2.81
C THR A 12 -0.12 3.85 -3.93
N ARG A 13 1.17 4.11 -3.86
CA ARG A 13 2.15 3.60 -4.83
C ARG A 13 3.50 3.36 -4.21
N THR A 14 4.26 2.48 -4.84
CA THR A 14 5.66 2.27 -4.50
C THR A 14 6.46 3.55 -4.75
N VAL A 15 7.40 3.83 -3.85
CA VAL A 15 8.31 4.97 -3.98
C VAL A 15 9.39 4.65 -5.02
N ASP A 16 9.74 5.60 -5.87
CA ASP A 16 10.86 5.48 -6.78
C ASP A 16 12.16 5.16 -5.99
N ARG A 17 12.77 4.01 -6.32
CA ARG A 17 13.95 3.48 -5.64
C ARG A 17 15.20 4.35 -5.81
N LYS A 18 15.24 5.21 -6.85
CA LYS A 18 16.33 6.17 -7.10
C LYS A 18 16.15 7.46 -6.30
N SER A 19 14.95 7.70 -5.74
CA SER A 19 14.61 8.93 -5.04
C SER A 19 15.35 9.11 -3.70
N LYS A 20 15.47 10.37 -3.27
CA LYS A 20 15.95 10.71 -1.93
C LYS A 20 15.04 10.13 -0.84
N ALA A 21 13.73 10.12 -1.10
CA ALA A 21 12.73 9.58 -0.17
C ALA A 21 12.97 8.10 0.13
N TRP A 22 13.18 7.28 -0.89
CA TRP A 22 13.52 5.87 -0.73
C TRP A 22 14.74 5.67 0.17
N LYS A 23 15.85 6.36 -0.13
CA LYS A 23 17.10 6.25 0.65
C LYS A 23 16.91 6.65 2.11
N GLN A 24 16.14 7.72 2.35
CA GLN A 24 15.87 8.20 3.71
C GLN A 24 14.99 7.22 4.49
N LEU A 25 13.88 6.75 3.92
CA LEU A 25 12.95 5.81 4.56
C LEU A 25 13.62 4.47 4.86
N THR A 26 14.37 3.93 3.91
CA THR A 26 15.12 2.68 4.12
C THR A 26 16.11 2.81 5.28
N LYS A 27 16.86 3.92 5.33
CA LYS A 27 17.81 4.19 6.43
C LYS A 27 17.10 4.37 7.77
N LEU A 28 15.97 5.08 7.79
CA LEU A 28 15.18 5.27 9.01
C LEU A 28 14.65 3.95 9.53
N ASN A 29 14.04 3.14 8.67
CA ASN A 29 13.46 1.85 9.05
C ASN A 29 14.54 0.87 9.55
N ALA A 30 15.67 0.78 8.87
CA ALA A 30 16.81 -0.06 9.28
C ALA A 30 17.39 0.32 10.65
N ARG A 31 17.30 1.60 11.04
CA ARG A 31 17.73 2.08 12.35
C ARG A 31 16.70 1.88 13.45
N LEU A 32 15.42 1.96 13.09
CA LEU A 32 14.30 1.93 14.04
C LEU A 32 13.98 0.52 14.50
N ALA A 33 13.84 -0.43 13.57
CA ALA A 33 13.42 -1.79 13.89
C ALA A 33 14.26 -2.49 14.99
N PRO A 34 15.60 -2.47 14.94
CA PRO A 34 16.41 -3.07 16.01
C PRO A 34 16.28 -2.37 17.36
N LYS A 35 16.10 -1.02 17.36
CA LYS A 35 15.94 -0.25 18.60
C LYS A 35 14.63 -0.54 19.32
N LEU A 36 13.63 -0.99 18.60
CA LEU A 36 12.35 -1.43 19.14
C LEU A 36 12.31 -2.93 19.46
N GLY A 37 13.45 -3.61 19.41
CA GLY A 37 13.55 -5.04 19.71
C GLY A 37 12.96 -5.95 18.65
N LEU A 38 12.68 -5.44 17.45
CA LEU A 38 12.14 -6.23 16.33
C LEU A 38 13.27 -7.04 15.70
N LYS A 39 13.36 -8.32 16.08
CA LYS A 39 14.47 -9.20 15.69
C LYS A 39 14.20 -9.99 14.42
N ARG A 40 12.94 -10.34 14.14
CA ARG A 40 12.51 -11.13 13.00
C ARG A 40 11.05 -10.83 12.65
N GLY A 41 10.63 -11.26 11.48
CA GLY A 41 9.25 -11.10 10.99
C GLY A 41 9.11 -9.96 9.98
N VAL A 42 7.87 -9.56 9.75
CA VAL A 42 7.50 -8.46 8.88
C VAL A 42 7.03 -7.28 9.72
N THR A 43 7.35 -6.07 9.28
CA THR A 43 6.92 -4.85 9.95
C THR A 43 6.23 -3.91 8.97
N HIS A 44 5.26 -3.16 9.47
CA HIS A 44 4.65 -2.04 8.77
C HIS A 44 4.95 -0.75 9.54
N GLY A 45 5.81 0.09 8.99
CA GLY A 45 6.18 1.38 9.59
C GLY A 45 5.57 2.55 8.83
N GLU A 46 5.01 3.50 9.55
CA GLU A 46 4.38 4.70 9.00
C GLU A 46 5.20 5.95 9.32
N TYR A 47 5.32 6.82 8.31
CA TYR A 47 6.09 8.05 8.39
C TYR A 47 5.33 9.17 7.69
N ILE A 48 5.33 10.35 8.27
CA ILE A 48 4.77 11.56 7.66
C ILE A 48 5.90 12.40 7.11
N ARG A 49 5.80 12.82 5.86
CA ARG A 49 6.70 13.84 5.31
C ARG A 49 6.10 15.21 5.52
N ALA A 50 6.78 16.03 6.32
CA ALA A 50 6.33 17.40 6.56
C ALA A 50 6.51 18.27 5.32
N HIS A 51 5.51 19.10 5.01
CA HIS A 51 5.59 20.06 3.91
C HIS A 51 6.58 21.19 4.21
N ALA A 52 6.70 21.59 5.46
CA ALA A 52 7.50 22.73 5.88
C ALA A 52 9.01 22.53 5.67
N ASP A 53 9.53 21.33 5.91
CA ASP A 53 10.98 21.05 5.86
C ASP A 53 11.35 19.83 5.01
N GLY A 54 10.35 19.13 4.45
CA GLY A 54 10.53 17.94 3.63
C GLY A 54 11.08 16.72 4.39
N ARG A 55 11.16 16.76 5.72
CA ARG A 55 11.70 15.68 6.56
C ARG A 55 10.63 14.62 6.83
N PHE A 56 11.08 13.38 7.05
CA PHE A 56 10.22 12.30 7.48
C PHE A 56 10.19 12.23 9.01
N TYR A 57 8.99 12.19 9.55
CA TYR A 57 8.70 12.00 10.97
C TYR A 57 8.08 10.62 11.14
N PHE A 58 8.61 9.85 12.07
CA PHE A 58 8.08 8.55 12.44
C PHE A 58 6.72 8.72 13.11
N LEU A 59 5.73 7.96 12.67
CA LEU A 59 4.41 7.93 13.25
C LEU A 59 4.22 6.68 14.11
N GLU A 60 4.27 5.52 13.46
CA GLU A 60 4.14 4.24 14.15
C GLU A 60 4.86 3.10 13.40
N ILE A 61 5.06 1.98 14.09
CA ILE A 61 5.47 0.71 13.50
C ILE A 61 4.76 -0.43 14.19
N ALA A 62 4.27 -1.37 13.41
CA ALA A 62 3.65 -2.59 13.90
C ALA A 62 4.40 -3.82 13.38
N ALA A 63 4.55 -4.85 14.24
CA ALA A 63 5.10 -6.15 13.87
C ALA A 63 4.02 -6.97 13.16
N ARG A 64 3.62 -6.55 11.99
CA ARG A 64 2.61 -7.18 11.11
C ARG A 64 2.79 -6.73 9.68
N VAL A 65 2.10 -7.36 8.76
CA VAL A 65 1.95 -6.88 7.38
C VAL A 65 1.05 -5.63 7.31
N GLY A 66 1.22 -4.83 6.27
CA GLY A 66 0.34 -3.68 5.99
C GLY A 66 -1.07 -4.13 5.60
N GLY A 67 -2.07 -3.31 5.99
CA GLY A 67 -3.47 -3.48 5.58
C GLY A 67 -3.75 -2.89 4.19
N ALA A 68 -5.04 -2.68 3.86
CA ALA A 68 -5.51 -2.00 2.65
C ALA A 68 -4.85 -2.49 1.34
N PHE A 69 -4.70 -3.81 1.19
CA PHE A 69 -4.08 -4.46 0.03
C PHE A 69 -2.59 -4.07 -0.21
N ILE A 70 -1.90 -3.56 0.81
CA ILE A 70 -0.47 -3.25 0.71
C ILE A 70 0.36 -4.52 0.46
N VAL A 71 -0.05 -5.68 1.01
CA VAL A 71 0.63 -6.95 0.73
C VAL A 71 0.56 -7.30 -0.74
N ASP A 72 -0.62 -7.18 -1.35
CA ASP A 72 -0.85 -7.44 -2.78
C ASP A 72 -0.05 -6.45 -3.63
N LEU A 73 -0.03 -5.17 -3.25
CA LEU A 73 0.78 -4.14 -3.92
C LEU A 73 2.28 -4.50 -3.89
N VAL A 74 2.80 -4.92 -2.74
CA VAL A 74 4.20 -5.34 -2.60
C VAL A 74 4.47 -6.59 -3.42
N GLU A 75 3.60 -7.60 -3.38
CA GLU A 75 3.77 -8.83 -4.17
C GLU A 75 3.76 -8.53 -5.67
N HIS A 76 2.85 -7.70 -6.16
CA HIS A 76 2.79 -7.35 -7.57
C HIS A 76 4.00 -6.54 -8.03
N SER A 77 4.56 -5.66 -7.20
CA SER A 77 5.75 -4.88 -7.55
C SER A 77 7.06 -5.69 -7.43
N THR A 78 7.15 -6.58 -6.45
CA THR A 78 8.41 -7.23 -6.09
C THR A 78 8.43 -8.74 -6.30
N GLY A 79 7.27 -9.40 -6.41
CA GLY A 79 7.13 -10.85 -6.37
C GLY A 79 7.21 -11.45 -4.96
N VAL A 80 7.34 -10.62 -3.93
CA VAL A 80 7.49 -11.04 -2.53
C VAL A 80 6.16 -10.95 -1.81
N ASN A 81 5.56 -12.09 -1.47
CA ASN A 81 4.36 -12.14 -0.65
C ASN A 81 4.75 -12.09 0.83
N LEU A 82 4.44 -10.99 1.52
CA LEU A 82 4.89 -10.76 2.89
C LEU A 82 4.30 -11.75 3.91
N TRP A 83 3.08 -12.28 3.69
CA TRP A 83 2.51 -13.33 4.54
C TRP A 83 3.28 -14.63 4.43
N ARG A 84 3.56 -15.05 3.19
CA ARG A 84 4.33 -16.26 2.91
C ARG A 84 5.75 -16.16 3.48
N GLU A 85 6.40 -15.03 3.28
CA GLU A 85 7.76 -14.85 3.78
C GLU A 85 7.80 -14.76 5.31
N TRP A 86 6.80 -14.16 5.95
CA TRP A 86 6.71 -14.18 7.41
C TRP A 86 6.57 -15.60 7.94
N ALA A 87 5.68 -16.42 7.35
CA ALA A 87 5.56 -17.84 7.72
C ALA A 87 6.90 -18.59 7.56
N LYS A 88 7.63 -18.37 6.46
CA LYS A 88 8.95 -18.98 6.25
C LYS A 88 9.97 -18.55 7.30
N ILE A 89 10.00 -17.28 7.69
CA ILE A 89 10.88 -16.74 8.75
C ILE A 89 10.62 -17.47 10.07
N GLU A 90 9.37 -17.63 10.46
CA GLU A 90 9.02 -18.31 11.72
C GLU A 90 9.34 -19.81 11.68
N VAL A 91 9.07 -20.48 10.57
CA VAL A 91 9.41 -21.91 10.40
C VAL A 91 10.92 -22.13 10.44
N ALA A 92 11.70 -21.31 9.73
CA ALA A 92 13.15 -21.38 9.75
C ALA A 92 13.70 -21.20 11.17
N HIS A 93 13.17 -20.21 11.91
CA HIS A 93 13.56 -20.00 13.30
C HIS A 93 13.26 -21.19 14.19
N LEU A 94 12.07 -21.79 14.09
CA LEU A 94 11.70 -22.98 14.89
C LEU A 94 12.58 -24.18 14.59
N ARG A 95 13.10 -24.29 13.37
CA ARG A 95 14.00 -25.37 12.95
C ARG A 95 15.48 -25.10 13.22
N GLY A 96 15.83 -23.89 13.69
CA GLY A 96 17.22 -23.46 13.82
C GLY A 96 17.91 -23.24 12.46
N GLU A 97 17.15 -23.06 11.40
CA GLU A 97 17.63 -22.83 10.04
C GLU A 97 17.80 -21.34 9.76
N LYS A 98 18.71 -21.00 8.83
CA LYS A 98 18.86 -19.64 8.34
C LYS A 98 17.78 -19.35 7.32
N TYR A 99 17.01 -18.27 7.52
CA TYR A 99 16.11 -17.76 6.50
C TYR A 99 16.89 -16.98 5.42
N GLU A 100 16.60 -17.28 4.16
CA GLU A 100 17.13 -16.56 3.02
C GLU A 100 15.99 -15.84 2.29
N PRO A 101 16.03 -14.49 2.25
CA PRO A 101 14.99 -13.72 1.57
C PRO A 101 15.05 -13.92 0.06
N PRO A 102 13.90 -13.93 -0.64
CA PRO A 102 13.89 -13.97 -2.09
C PRO A 102 14.48 -12.70 -2.69
N VAL A 103 15.03 -12.79 -3.90
CA VAL A 103 15.46 -11.63 -4.67
C VAL A 103 14.21 -10.94 -5.25
N PRO A 104 13.93 -9.68 -4.88
CA PRO A 104 12.75 -9.00 -5.38
C PRO A 104 12.93 -8.52 -6.82
N ARG A 105 11.83 -8.48 -7.58
CA ARG A 105 11.76 -7.69 -8.81
C ARG A 105 11.82 -6.20 -8.48
N GLU A 106 12.13 -5.39 -9.48
CA GLU A 106 12.23 -3.93 -9.30
C GLU A 106 11.11 -3.15 -9.99
N ASP A 107 9.96 -3.80 -10.26
CA ASP A 107 8.79 -3.12 -10.82
C ASP A 107 8.17 -2.14 -9.81
N TYR A 108 7.38 -1.21 -10.34
CA TYR A 108 6.56 -0.30 -9.57
C TYR A 108 5.11 -0.74 -9.61
N ALA A 109 4.38 -0.50 -8.52
CA ALA A 109 2.95 -0.75 -8.48
C ALA A 109 2.23 0.40 -7.76
N GLY A 110 0.95 0.52 -8.05
CA GLY A 110 0.07 1.45 -7.39
C GLY A 110 -1.32 0.87 -7.24
N SER A 111 -2.04 1.27 -6.21
CA SER A 111 -3.41 0.89 -5.99
C SER A 111 -4.31 2.11 -5.90
N VAL A 112 -5.51 1.97 -6.44
CA VAL A 112 -6.65 2.87 -6.27
C VAL A 112 -7.78 2.08 -5.62
N LEU A 113 -8.43 2.65 -4.62
CA LEU A 113 -9.46 1.96 -3.88
C LEU A 113 -10.44 2.98 -3.24
N CYS A 114 -11.73 2.64 -3.22
CA CYS A 114 -12.75 3.39 -2.48
C CYS A 114 -13.85 2.47 -1.95
N LEU A 115 -14.64 2.98 -1.01
CA LEU A 115 -15.94 2.40 -0.70
C LEU A 115 -16.88 2.67 -1.87
N ALA A 116 -17.55 1.62 -2.33
CA ALA A 116 -18.44 1.68 -3.48
C ALA A 116 -19.92 1.68 -3.06
N LYS A 117 -20.75 2.37 -3.85
CA LYS A 117 -22.21 2.38 -3.70
C LYS A 117 -22.78 0.99 -3.91
N GLU A 118 -22.27 0.30 -4.93
CA GLU A 118 -22.69 -1.04 -5.30
C GLU A 118 -22.04 -2.06 -4.36
N GLU A 119 -22.79 -3.10 -4.03
CA GLU A 119 -22.28 -4.22 -3.24
C GLU A 119 -21.14 -4.96 -3.96
N GLN A 120 -21.27 -5.12 -5.27
CA GLN A 120 -20.25 -5.75 -6.12
C GLN A 120 -19.92 -4.82 -7.30
N PRO A 121 -19.04 -3.84 -7.11
CA PRO A 121 -18.70 -2.88 -8.15
C PRO A 121 -17.98 -3.56 -9.32
N ASP A 122 -18.44 -3.26 -10.53
CA ASP A 122 -17.84 -3.78 -11.76
C ASP A 122 -16.75 -2.83 -12.25
N THR A 123 -15.51 -3.29 -12.18
CA THR A 123 -14.32 -2.55 -12.66
C THR A 123 -13.85 -3.02 -14.05
N SER A 124 -14.67 -3.78 -14.80
CA SER A 124 -14.29 -4.37 -16.11
C SER A 124 -14.02 -3.34 -17.20
N ALA A 125 -14.64 -2.16 -17.10
CA ALA A 125 -14.42 -1.05 -18.04
C ALA A 125 -12.96 -0.51 -18.01
N PHE A 126 -12.23 -0.71 -16.92
CA PHE A 126 -10.80 -0.38 -16.82
C PHE A 126 -10.01 -1.54 -17.42
N ASN A 127 -9.35 -1.34 -18.55
CA ASN A 127 -8.75 -2.43 -19.34
C ASN A 127 -7.27 -2.23 -19.70
N ALA A 128 -6.56 -1.30 -19.06
CA ALA A 128 -5.14 -1.13 -19.28
C ALA A 128 -4.37 -2.43 -18.96
N PRO A 129 -3.38 -2.80 -19.80
CA PRO A 129 -2.61 -4.04 -19.63
C PRO A 129 -1.79 -4.07 -18.33
N GLU A 130 -1.58 -2.93 -17.73
CA GLU A 130 -0.88 -2.77 -16.45
C GLU A 130 -1.74 -3.19 -15.24
N ILE A 131 -3.05 -3.40 -15.39
CA ILE A 131 -3.91 -3.88 -14.30
C ILE A 131 -3.58 -5.33 -14.01
N VAL A 132 -3.02 -5.56 -12.81
CA VAL A 132 -2.60 -6.90 -12.37
C VAL A 132 -3.49 -7.49 -11.29
N TYR A 133 -4.35 -6.69 -10.68
CA TYR A 133 -5.27 -7.15 -9.65
C TYR A 133 -6.53 -6.32 -9.62
N ARG A 134 -7.69 -7.00 -9.43
CA ARG A 134 -9.01 -6.39 -9.20
C ARG A 134 -9.52 -6.87 -7.86
N MET A 135 -9.84 -5.93 -6.98
CA MET A 135 -10.32 -6.26 -5.64
C MET A 135 -11.70 -6.90 -5.71
N LYS A 136 -11.86 -8.02 -5.01
CA LYS A 136 -13.14 -8.73 -4.87
C LYS A 136 -13.56 -8.65 -3.40
N LYS A 137 -14.19 -7.53 -3.05
CA LYS A 137 -14.68 -7.31 -1.70
C LYS A 137 -15.97 -6.49 -1.76
N HIS A 138 -16.98 -6.89 -0.99
CA HIS A 138 -18.27 -6.22 -0.93
C HIS A 138 -18.09 -4.73 -0.62
N HIS A 139 -18.80 -3.88 -1.37
CA HIS A 139 -18.76 -2.43 -1.27
C HIS A 139 -17.36 -1.80 -1.38
N HIS A 140 -16.44 -2.45 -2.09
CA HIS A 140 -15.12 -1.89 -2.36
C HIS A 140 -14.78 -2.00 -3.84
N ALA A 141 -14.59 -0.87 -4.49
CA ALA A 141 -13.97 -0.82 -5.81
C ALA A 141 -12.46 -0.62 -5.64
N GLY A 142 -11.66 -1.42 -6.34
CA GLY A 142 -10.21 -1.27 -6.26
C GLY A 142 -9.45 -2.02 -7.33
N LEU A 143 -8.31 -1.43 -7.74
CA LEU A 143 -7.38 -1.97 -8.73
C LEU A 143 -5.95 -1.83 -8.24
N ILE A 144 -5.10 -2.76 -8.66
CA ILE A 144 -3.64 -2.59 -8.58
C ILE A 144 -3.10 -2.60 -10.01
N VAL A 145 -2.28 -1.60 -10.32
CA VAL A 145 -1.53 -1.48 -11.56
C VAL A 145 -0.05 -1.71 -11.31
N ARG A 146 0.66 -2.26 -12.31
CA ARG A 146 2.10 -2.51 -12.26
C ARG A 146 2.76 -2.07 -13.55
N SER A 147 3.95 -1.46 -13.44
CA SER A 147 4.79 -1.10 -14.58
C SER A 147 6.27 -1.09 -14.17
N GLU A 148 7.16 -1.27 -15.14
CA GLU A 148 8.60 -1.00 -14.95
C GLU A 148 8.90 0.50 -14.79
N LYS A 149 7.95 1.36 -15.18
CA LYS A 149 8.09 2.82 -15.15
C LYS A 149 7.22 3.43 -14.05
N PRO A 150 7.80 4.13 -13.06
CA PRO A 150 7.03 4.75 -11.97
C PRO A 150 6.10 5.86 -12.46
N GLU A 151 6.45 6.55 -13.57
CA GLU A 151 5.63 7.59 -14.20
C GLU A 151 4.32 6.99 -14.72
N ARG A 152 4.38 5.82 -15.37
CA ARG A 152 3.19 5.14 -15.88
C ARG A 152 2.22 4.72 -14.78
N VAL A 153 2.76 4.26 -13.66
CA VAL A 153 1.93 3.98 -12.48
C VAL A 153 1.25 5.25 -11.97
N ALA A 154 1.97 6.37 -11.92
CA ALA A 154 1.41 7.65 -11.46
C ALA A 154 0.29 8.15 -12.40
N GLU A 155 0.47 8.08 -13.71
CA GLU A 155 -0.53 8.46 -14.72
C GLU A 155 -1.83 7.66 -14.55
N LEU A 156 -1.72 6.32 -14.45
CA LEU A 156 -2.89 5.46 -14.28
C LEU A 156 -3.61 5.72 -12.95
N LEU A 157 -2.89 5.97 -11.87
CA LEU A 157 -3.51 6.29 -10.59
C LEU A 157 -4.26 7.63 -10.63
N GLU A 158 -3.72 8.64 -11.31
CA GLU A 158 -4.39 9.93 -11.49
C GLU A 158 -5.68 9.76 -12.29
N GLU A 159 -5.61 9.11 -13.46
CA GLU A 159 -6.77 8.81 -14.31
C GLU A 159 -7.84 8.03 -13.54
N TYR A 160 -7.44 6.93 -12.88
CA TYR A 160 -8.38 6.04 -12.22
C TYR A 160 -8.95 6.63 -10.93
N SER A 161 -8.20 7.47 -10.22
CA SER A 161 -8.74 8.12 -9.03
C SER A 161 -9.91 9.05 -9.37
N GLN A 162 -9.82 9.80 -10.46
CA GLN A 162 -10.89 10.68 -10.94
C GLN A 162 -12.11 9.86 -11.40
N ALA A 163 -11.89 8.78 -12.14
CA ALA A 163 -12.95 7.90 -12.58
C ALA A 163 -13.65 7.20 -11.41
N PHE A 164 -12.91 6.78 -10.39
CA PHE A 164 -13.45 6.14 -9.19
C PHE A 164 -14.33 7.07 -8.37
N VAL A 165 -13.98 8.36 -8.28
CA VAL A 165 -14.84 9.36 -7.62
C VAL A 165 -16.20 9.43 -8.30
N SER A 166 -16.24 9.48 -9.64
CA SER A 166 -17.49 9.63 -10.38
C SER A 166 -18.32 8.34 -10.46
N GLN A 167 -17.66 7.18 -10.59
CA GLN A 167 -18.35 5.93 -10.89
C GLN A 167 -18.74 5.15 -9.63
N PHE A 168 -17.86 5.06 -8.64
CA PHE A 168 -18.05 4.13 -7.53
C PHE A 168 -18.24 4.79 -6.17
N LEU A 169 -17.61 5.93 -5.91
CA LEU A 169 -17.50 6.45 -4.55
C LEU A 169 -18.84 6.57 -3.85
N ALA A 170 -18.97 5.85 -2.73
CA ALA A 170 -20.09 6.02 -1.81
C ALA A 170 -19.85 7.31 -0.99
N SER A 171 -20.72 8.30 -1.15
CA SER A 171 -20.77 9.47 -0.29
C SER A 171 -21.76 9.24 0.84
N MET A 172 -21.31 9.30 2.08
CA MET A 172 -22.22 9.38 3.23
C MET A 172 -22.53 10.85 3.51
N PRO A 173 -23.79 11.22 3.76
CA PRO A 173 -24.09 12.54 4.26
C PRO A 173 -23.35 12.76 5.60
N PRO A 174 -22.90 13.99 5.88
CA PRO A 174 -22.28 14.27 7.17
C PRO A 174 -23.25 13.90 8.30
N PRO A 175 -22.75 13.35 9.44
CA PRO A 175 -23.58 12.98 10.56
C PRO A 175 -24.34 14.22 11.05
N ALA A 176 -25.61 14.05 11.40
CA ALA A 176 -26.48 15.14 11.87
C ALA A 176 -26.00 15.79 13.19
N ARG A 177 -25.02 15.16 13.87
CA ARG A 177 -24.33 15.69 15.06
C ARG A 177 -22.86 15.32 15.01
N PRO A 178 -21.93 16.19 15.48
CA PRO A 178 -20.53 15.82 15.64
C PRO A 178 -20.44 14.59 16.54
N THR A 179 -19.74 13.56 16.07
CA THR A 179 -19.34 12.44 16.95
C THR A 179 -18.23 12.96 17.86
N ALA A 180 -18.46 12.86 19.15
CA ALA A 180 -17.48 13.20 20.18
C ALA A 180 -16.29 12.23 20.14
#